data_8cca477d4cc928095fae786207c9d621
#
_entry.id   8cca477d4cc928095fae786207c9d621
#
_cell.length_a   1.000
_cell.length_b   1.000
_cell.length_c   1.000
_cell.angle_alpha   90.00
_cell.angle_beta   90.00
_cell.angle_gamma   90.00
#
_symmetry.space_group_name_H-M   'P 1'
#
loop_
_entity.id
_entity.type
_entity.pdbx_description
1 polymer ?
#
loop_
_entity_poly.entity_id
_entity_poly.type
_entity_poly.pdbx_seq_one_letter_code
_entity_poly.pdbx_strand_id
1 'polypeptide(L)'
;MKEADLFQYLKDSHYPDLVKSEGTYDTFDCTTEQFKMYIELKSRRTHYPTLLIEKSKYDNLILAAGARQLAPWYINSTPEGVWAFHLTPDIEIPWSTQYLPVTTDFANKSKIDKMVGFLPLEAGVQLDASV
;
A
#
# COMPACT_ATOMS: atom_id res chain seq x y z
N MET A 1 -14.40 -1.77 1.65
CA MET A 1 -13.70 -0.70 2.40
C MET A 1 -12.94 0.15 1.39
N LYS A 2 -13.05 1.45 1.47
CA LYS A 2 -12.26 2.38 0.65
C LYS A 2 -10.99 2.77 1.40
N GLU A 3 -10.04 3.42 0.72
CA GLU A 3 -8.80 3.87 1.36
C GLU A 3 -9.06 4.80 2.55
N ALA A 4 -10.08 5.65 2.47
CA ALA A 4 -10.48 6.52 3.59
C ALA A 4 -10.94 5.71 4.81
N ASP A 5 -11.65 4.61 4.59
CA ASP A 5 -12.09 3.73 5.66
C ASP A 5 -10.91 2.99 6.28
N LEU A 6 -9.97 2.55 5.43
CA LEU A 6 -8.75 1.91 5.89
C LEU A 6 -7.90 2.87 6.74
N PHE A 7 -7.79 4.12 6.30
CA PHE A 7 -7.10 5.17 7.07
C PHE A 7 -7.73 5.32 8.47
N GLN A 8 -9.06 5.43 8.52
CA GLN A 8 -9.75 5.61 9.80
C GLN A 8 -9.59 4.40 10.72
N TYR A 9 -9.67 3.20 10.15
CA TYR A 9 -9.43 1.97 10.92
C TYR A 9 -8.02 1.95 11.53
N LEU A 10 -7.00 2.30 10.74
CA LEU A 10 -5.62 2.32 11.21
C LEU A 10 -5.42 3.37 12.29
N LYS A 11 -6.02 4.54 12.13
CA LYS A 11 -5.94 5.63 13.11
C LYS A 11 -6.60 5.23 14.42
N ASP A 12 -7.77 4.60 14.37
CA ASP A 12 -8.51 4.23 15.56
C ASP A 12 -7.90 3.04 16.30
N SER A 13 -7.30 2.10 15.57
CA SER A 13 -6.93 0.78 16.11
C SER A 13 -5.43 0.55 16.26
N HIS A 14 -4.59 1.27 15.53
CA HIS A 14 -3.15 1.01 15.49
C HIS A 14 -2.27 2.25 15.64
N TYR A 15 -2.58 3.33 14.93
CA TYR A 15 -1.71 4.50 14.86
C TYR A 15 -2.49 5.77 15.17
N PRO A 16 -2.66 6.12 16.47
CA PRO A 16 -3.51 7.26 16.86
C PRO A 16 -3.08 8.61 16.29
N ASP A 17 -1.79 8.77 15.99
CA ASP A 17 -1.23 10.00 15.44
C ASP A 17 -1.20 10.02 13.90
N LEU A 18 -1.85 9.06 13.24
CA LEU A 18 -1.82 8.94 11.78
C LEU A 18 -2.41 10.19 11.13
N VAL A 19 -1.68 10.74 10.16
CA VAL A 19 -2.11 11.90 9.39
C VAL A 19 -1.97 11.62 7.90
N LYS A 20 -2.93 12.10 7.12
CA LYS A 20 -2.88 11.97 5.68
C LYS A 20 -1.85 12.93 5.12
N SER A 21 -0.96 12.43 4.25
CA SER A 21 -0.04 13.27 3.51
C SER A 21 -0.80 14.11 2.49
N GLU A 22 -0.41 15.37 2.36
CA GLU A 22 -0.82 16.17 1.21
C GLU A 22 0.00 15.69 0.02
N GLY A 23 -0.64 15.00 -0.90
CA GLY A 23 0.03 14.42 -2.04
C GLY A 23 -0.77 14.49 -3.30
N THR A 24 -0.17 13.98 -4.34
CA THR A 24 -0.68 13.94 -5.68
C THR A 24 -1.87 12.98 -5.83
N TYR A 25 -2.63 13.20 -6.86
CA TYR A 25 -3.98 12.80 -7.16
C TYR A 25 -4.39 11.34 -6.90
N ASP A 26 -3.59 10.36 -7.08
CA ASP A 26 -4.04 8.96 -7.11
C ASP A 26 -3.50 8.09 -5.98
N THR A 27 -2.87 8.70 -4.99
CA THR A 27 -2.30 7.96 -3.87
C THR A 27 -2.93 8.39 -2.57
N PHE A 28 -3.20 7.41 -1.72
CA PHE A 28 -3.61 7.69 -0.35
C PHE A 28 -2.43 7.35 0.55
N ASP A 29 -1.60 8.37 0.80
CA ASP A 29 -0.42 8.25 1.65
C ASP A 29 -0.70 8.85 3.02
N CYS A 30 -0.11 8.27 4.05
CA CYS A 30 -0.22 8.78 5.41
C CYS A 30 1.06 8.48 6.20
N THR A 31 1.21 9.19 7.31
CA THR A 31 2.41 9.04 8.16
C THR A 31 2.04 8.94 9.63
N THR A 32 2.87 8.21 10.36
CA THR A 32 2.85 8.21 11.82
C THR A 32 4.26 8.47 12.33
N GLU A 33 4.46 9.58 12.99
CA GLU A 33 5.75 9.93 13.59
C GLU A 33 6.03 9.06 14.82
N GLN A 34 4.99 8.70 15.56
CA GLN A 34 5.13 7.84 16.74
C GLN A 34 5.74 6.48 16.39
N PHE A 35 5.31 5.90 15.27
CA PHE A 35 5.80 4.58 14.82
C PHE A 35 6.80 4.68 13.67
N LYS A 36 7.16 5.89 13.26
CA LYS A 36 8.17 6.15 12.22
C LYS A 36 7.88 5.46 10.89
N MET A 37 6.63 5.58 10.44
CA MET A 37 6.16 4.94 9.20
C MET A 37 5.67 5.95 8.18
N TYR A 38 6.06 5.76 6.93
CA TYR A 38 5.43 6.37 5.77
C TYR A 38 4.65 5.27 5.04
N ILE A 39 3.33 5.43 4.92
CA ILE A 39 2.44 4.36 4.52
C ILE A 39 1.69 4.72 3.25
N GLU A 40 1.72 3.85 2.23
CA GLU A 40 0.79 3.90 1.12
C GLU A 40 -0.36 2.93 1.39
N LEU A 41 -1.59 3.43 1.28
CA LEU A 41 -2.80 2.63 1.49
C LEU A 41 -3.38 2.17 0.17
N LYS A 42 -3.88 0.94 0.14
CA LYS A 42 -4.59 0.39 -1.01
C LYS A 42 -5.75 -0.47 -0.54
N SER A 43 -6.94 -0.21 -1.09
CA SER A 43 -8.11 -1.03 -0.87
C SER A 43 -8.35 -1.93 -2.08
N ARG A 44 -8.47 -3.23 -1.83
CA ARG A 44 -8.69 -4.24 -2.87
C ARG A 44 -10.11 -4.78 -2.77
N ARG A 45 -10.77 -4.92 -3.92
CA ARG A 45 -12.13 -5.51 -3.98
C ARG A 45 -12.09 -7.02 -3.92
N THR A 46 -10.96 -7.62 -4.31
CA THR A 46 -10.78 -9.07 -4.37
C THR A 46 -9.57 -9.45 -3.54
N HIS A 47 -9.69 -10.56 -2.83
CA HIS A 47 -8.58 -11.12 -2.07
C HIS A 47 -7.80 -12.10 -2.94
N TYR A 48 -6.48 -11.94 -2.97
CA TYR A 48 -5.55 -12.84 -3.66
C TYR A 48 -4.45 -13.28 -2.68
N PRO A 49 -3.84 -14.46 -2.90
CA PRO A 49 -2.72 -14.91 -2.05
C PRO A 49 -1.47 -14.05 -2.20
N THR A 50 -1.41 -13.22 -3.24
CA THR A 50 -0.38 -12.20 -3.43
C THR A 50 -1.02 -10.87 -3.72
N LEU A 51 -0.42 -9.79 -3.22
CA LEU A 51 -0.93 -8.44 -3.44
C LEU A 51 0.00 -7.68 -4.39
N LEU A 52 -0.58 -7.10 -5.43
CA LEU A 52 0.16 -6.41 -6.48
C LEU A 52 0.64 -5.05 -5.99
N ILE A 53 1.88 -4.69 -6.32
CA ILE A 53 2.39 -3.33 -6.17
C ILE A 53 3.02 -2.88 -7.49
N GLU A 54 2.65 -1.69 -7.96
CA GLU A 54 3.26 -1.09 -9.14
C GLU A 54 4.65 -0.54 -8.77
N LYS A 55 5.64 -0.78 -9.63
CA LYS A 55 7.02 -0.34 -9.38
C LYS A 55 7.11 1.17 -9.21
N SER A 56 6.35 1.94 -9.99
CA SER A 56 6.31 3.40 -9.85
C SER A 56 5.86 3.84 -8.45
N LYS A 57 4.86 3.15 -7.89
CA LYS A 57 4.38 3.42 -6.52
C LYS A 57 5.44 3.03 -5.50
N TYR A 58 6.08 1.88 -5.70
CA TYR A 58 7.17 1.43 -4.83
C TYR A 58 8.31 2.45 -4.82
N ASP A 59 8.77 2.88 -6.00
CA ASP A 59 9.87 3.84 -6.10
C ASP A 59 9.53 5.16 -5.40
N ASN A 60 8.33 5.68 -5.63
CA ASN A 60 7.87 6.92 -4.99
C ASN A 60 7.77 6.78 -3.47
N LEU A 61 7.28 5.65 -2.99
CA LEU A 61 7.17 5.38 -1.56
C LEU A 61 8.54 5.33 -0.88
N ILE A 62 9.50 4.65 -1.49
CA ILE A 62 10.87 4.57 -0.98
C ILE A 62 11.50 5.97 -0.90
N LEU A 63 11.33 6.78 -1.95
CA LEU A 63 11.87 8.15 -1.99
C LEU A 63 11.22 9.04 -0.93
N ALA A 64 9.90 9.01 -0.83
CA ALA A 64 9.16 9.84 0.12
C ALA A 64 9.47 9.48 1.57
N ALA A 65 9.54 8.19 1.87
CA ALA A 65 9.87 7.71 3.21
C ALA A 65 11.32 8.10 3.57
N GLY A 66 12.26 7.89 2.65
CA GLY A 66 13.67 8.24 2.86
C GLY A 66 13.87 9.73 3.11
N ALA A 67 13.19 10.58 2.36
CA ALA A 67 13.28 12.04 2.52
C ALA A 67 12.82 12.51 3.91
N ARG A 68 11.92 11.78 4.55
CA ARG A 68 11.39 12.08 5.89
C ARG A 68 12.02 11.23 7.00
N GLN A 69 12.95 10.36 6.67
CA GLN A 69 13.58 9.43 7.61
C GLN A 69 12.55 8.52 8.29
N LEU A 70 11.55 8.09 7.52
CA LEU A 70 10.51 7.17 7.96
C LEU A 70 10.66 5.83 7.25
N ALA A 71 10.17 4.76 7.85
CA ALA A 71 10.18 3.44 7.23
C ALA A 71 9.04 3.33 6.20
N PRO A 72 9.32 2.79 5.00
CA PRO A 72 8.29 2.62 3.98
C PRO A 72 7.42 1.38 4.24
N TRP A 73 6.10 1.58 4.26
CA TRP A 73 5.12 0.53 4.47
C TRP A 73 4.03 0.58 3.41
N TYR A 74 3.58 -0.59 2.99
CA TYR A 74 2.46 -0.75 2.07
C TYR A 74 1.38 -1.53 2.79
N ILE A 75 0.20 -0.90 3.00
CA ILE A 75 -0.89 -1.53 3.76
C ILE A 75 -2.11 -1.65 2.86
N ASN A 76 -2.60 -2.87 2.73
CA ASN A 76 -3.72 -3.22 1.88
C ASN A 76 -4.87 -3.76 2.70
N SER A 77 -6.09 -3.33 2.38
CA SER A 77 -7.30 -4.00 2.82
C SER A 77 -7.85 -4.86 1.69
N THR A 78 -8.35 -6.03 2.04
CA THR A 78 -9.07 -6.94 1.15
C THR A 78 -10.36 -7.36 1.85
N PRO A 79 -11.28 -8.08 1.17
CA PRO A 79 -12.45 -8.64 1.84
C PRO A 79 -12.13 -9.60 3.00
N GLU A 80 -10.88 -10.07 3.11
CA GLU A 80 -10.49 -11.03 4.16
C GLU A 80 -9.60 -10.44 5.23
N GLY A 81 -9.24 -9.15 5.16
CA GLY A 81 -8.49 -8.50 6.23
C GLY A 81 -7.56 -7.38 5.77
N VAL A 82 -6.65 -7.01 6.66
CA VAL A 82 -5.71 -5.91 6.45
C VAL A 82 -4.29 -6.45 6.62
N TRP A 83 -3.46 -6.25 5.60
CA TRP A 83 -2.06 -6.71 5.58
C TRP A 83 -1.10 -5.55 5.43
N ALA A 84 -0.06 -5.53 6.27
CA ALA A 84 1.00 -4.53 6.25
C ALA A 84 2.32 -5.16 5.79
N PHE A 85 2.96 -4.52 4.81
CA PHE A 85 4.26 -4.96 4.27
C PHE A 85 5.29 -3.88 4.52
N HIS A 86 6.35 -4.23 5.28
CA HIS A 86 7.49 -3.35 5.46
C HIS A 86 8.43 -3.52 4.26
N LEU A 87 8.53 -2.49 3.43
CA LEU A 87 9.29 -2.57 2.18
C LEU A 87 10.78 -2.30 2.45
N THR A 88 11.42 -3.22 3.15
CA THR A 88 12.86 -3.17 3.42
C THR A 88 13.65 -3.58 2.18
N PRO A 89 14.95 -3.22 2.10
CA PRO A 89 15.81 -3.72 1.02
C PRO A 89 15.95 -5.25 0.99
N ASP A 90 15.63 -5.92 2.10
CA ASP A 90 15.71 -7.39 2.18
C ASP A 90 14.53 -8.10 1.50
N ILE A 91 13.46 -7.39 1.22
CA ILE A 91 12.33 -7.96 0.47
C ILE A 91 12.68 -7.94 -1.00
N GLU A 92 12.87 -9.13 -1.58
CA GLU A 92 13.03 -9.27 -3.03
C GLU A 92 11.64 -9.22 -3.68
N ILE A 93 11.48 -8.26 -4.60
CA ILE A 93 10.26 -8.17 -5.40
C ILE A 93 10.64 -8.45 -6.85
N PRO A 94 10.24 -9.63 -7.39
CA PRO A 94 10.51 -9.94 -8.79
C PRO A 94 9.59 -9.12 -9.68
N TRP A 95 10.13 -8.03 -10.22
CA TRP A 95 9.39 -7.14 -11.08
C TRP A 95 9.13 -7.75 -12.46
N SER A 96 7.91 -7.62 -12.96
CA SER A 96 7.53 -8.08 -14.29
C SER A 96 6.58 -7.08 -14.95
N THR A 97 6.55 -7.09 -16.29
CA THR A 97 5.64 -6.23 -17.04
C THR A 97 4.28 -6.91 -17.16
N GLN A 98 3.21 -6.17 -16.85
CA GLN A 98 1.83 -6.64 -16.97
C GLN A 98 1.01 -5.60 -17.75
N TYR A 99 0.08 -6.07 -18.57
CA TYR A 99 -0.86 -5.21 -19.29
C TYR A 99 -2.08 -4.98 -18.42
N LEU A 100 -2.16 -3.79 -17.83
CA LEU A 100 -3.15 -3.47 -16.80
C LEU A 100 -3.85 -2.16 -17.11
N PRO A 101 -5.03 -1.90 -16.51
CA PRO A 101 -5.71 -0.63 -16.63
C PRO A 101 -4.82 0.53 -16.21
N VAL A 102 -4.93 1.64 -16.93
CA VAL A 102 -4.19 2.88 -16.62
C VAL A 102 -4.56 3.38 -15.22
N THR A 103 -5.83 3.21 -14.86
CA THR A 103 -6.37 3.63 -13.57
C THR A 103 -7.38 2.60 -13.09
N THR A 104 -7.68 2.61 -11.78
CA THR A 104 -8.75 1.79 -11.21
C THR A 104 -10.14 2.39 -11.43
N ASP A 105 -10.24 3.56 -12.09
CA ASP A 105 -11.49 4.18 -12.44
C ASP A 105 -12.19 3.36 -13.53
N PHE A 106 -13.43 2.95 -13.28
CA PHE A 106 -14.23 2.20 -14.25
C PHE A 106 -14.56 2.99 -15.52
N ALA A 107 -14.53 4.31 -15.47
CA ALA A 107 -14.78 5.14 -16.63
C ALA A 107 -13.63 5.10 -17.65
N ASN A 108 -12.42 4.82 -17.20
CA ASN A 108 -11.23 4.71 -18.06
C ASN A 108 -10.85 3.24 -18.20
N LYS A 109 -11.16 2.65 -19.37
CA LYS A 109 -10.87 1.24 -19.67
C LYS A 109 -9.56 1.04 -20.43
N SER A 110 -8.78 2.11 -20.66
CA SER A 110 -7.49 2.00 -21.33
C SER A 110 -6.51 1.17 -20.51
N LYS A 111 -5.65 0.39 -21.19
CA LYS A 111 -4.63 -0.44 -20.58
C LYS A 111 -3.26 -0.06 -21.12
N ILE A 112 -2.26 -0.17 -20.27
CA ILE A 112 -0.85 0.05 -20.64
C ILE A 112 0.00 -1.03 -20.00
N ASP A 113 1.22 -1.19 -20.49
CA ASP A 113 2.21 -2.03 -19.83
C ASP A 113 2.68 -1.33 -18.56
N LYS A 114 2.60 -2.04 -17.43
CA LYS A 114 3.08 -1.58 -16.13
C LYS A 114 4.06 -2.58 -15.57
N MET A 115 5.13 -2.09 -14.96
CA MET A 115 6.02 -2.94 -14.19
C MET A 115 5.46 -3.12 -12.79
N VAL A 116 5.25 -4.36 -12.40
CA VAL A 116 4.61 -4.71 -11.13
C VAL A 116 5.35 -5.83 -10.43
N GLY A 117 5.14 -5.93 -9.13
CA GLY A 117 5.55 -7.05 -8.31
C GLY A 117 4.36 -7.58 -7.54
N PHE A 118 4.50 -8.79 -7.01
CA PHE A 118 3.49 -9.45 -6.20
C PHE A 118 4.07 -9.77 -4.84
N LEU A 119 3.42 -9.26 -3.79
CA LEU A 119 3.82 -9.50 -2.41
C LEU A 119 3.00 -10.65 -1.86
N PRO A 120 3.62 -11.79 -1.54
CA PRO A 120 2.87 -12.89 -0.91
C PRO A 120 2.40 -12.45 0.47
N LEU A 121 1.19 -12.87 0.86
CA LEU A 121 0.61 -12.48 2.15
C LEU A 121 1.52 -12.84 3.31
N GLU A 122 2.26 -13.94 3.19
CA GLU A 122 3.19 -14.42 4.23
C GLU A 122 4.35 -13.45 4.48
N ALA A 123 4.67 -12.59 3.51
CA ALA A 123 5.71 -11.57 3.68
C ALA A 123 5.23 -10.38 4.48
N GLY A 124 3.93 -10.27 4.72
CA GLY A 124 3.31 -9.19 5.47
C GLY A 124 2.84 -9.63 6.84
N VAL A 125 2.27 -8.67 7.58
CA VAL A 125 1.66 -8.90 8.88
C VAL A 125 0.17 -8.58 8.76
N GLN A 126 -0.69 -9.50 9.17
CA GLN A 126 -2.12 -9.22 9.24
C GLN A 126 -2.42 -8.41 10.50
N LEU A 127 -2.92 -7.18 10.31
CA LEU A 127 -3.15 -6.25 11.42
C LEU A 127 -4.45 -6.50 12.16
N ASP A 128 -5.43 -7.10 11.51
CA ASP A 128 -6.75 -7.38 12.08
C ASP A 128 -6.97 -8.87 12.38
N ALA A 129 -5.88 -9.64 12.51
CA ALA A 129 -5.98 -11.06 12.85
C ALA A 129 -6.56 -11.23 14.25
N SER A 130 -7.52 -12.14 14.36
CA SER A 130 -8.03 -12.57 15.67
C SER A 130 -6.96 -13.36 16.41
N VAL A 131 -6.82 -13.07 17.70
CA VAL A 131 -5.88 -13.78 18.57
C VAL A 131 -6.59 -14.91 19.28
#